data_3d4e58e529731e9be44dff3aaa9b692f
#
_entry.id   3d4e58e529731e9be44dff3aaa9b692f
#
_cell.length_a   1.000
_cell.length_b   1.000
_cell.length_c   1.000
_cell.angle_alpha   90.00
_cell.angle_beta   90.00
_cell.angle_gamma   90.00
#
_symmetry.space_group_name_H-M   'P 1'
#
loop_
_entity.id
_entity.type
_entity.pdbx_description
1 polymer ?
#
loop_
_entity_poly.entity_id
_entity_poly.type
_entity_poly.pdbx_seq_one_letter_code
_entity_poly.pdbx_strand_id
1 'polypeptide(L)'
;MRVLFITPDLKWPLSFGGNIRKWNILQGLLTAGTVDVLACGADDLALSEKSYEGCDKVVQIPSTYFNQTPRQKKLYDSTIGRGFLTVANMLPYGFLWGNRVIARGLLRSSFRAEGYSLIWVETLRYGIALDVPGFAGPVNTVLDGDDFSWVRDRDVLRASPRYGAMILNYLDSLKTWYWETTCTKSYSRVIRCSVEDAQRQNASNVVVVPNGTDVPEYVRRSPEKKLVFVGVLWYEPNSIGVEWFLSNVWPSVRQQVPSATFDIIGKGPSERILNANGKSGVTVHGYVDNIEPFYESAAVAVVPLQAGGGTRLKILESLGRGVPVVSTSIGAYGIRLGESQGLIRQDSARGFTDACVNLLGNSGDAAQRAALKGREAVIEKFQWQTVRKTVAEIASTMRSSCEKRGSRL
;
A
#
# COMPACT_ATOMS: atom_id res chain seq x y z
N MET A 1 -6.39 -25.47 11.49
CA MET A 1 -6.44 -24.17 12.21
C MET A 1 -7.60 -23.38 11.66
N ARG A 2 -8.39 -22.71 12.47
CA ARG A 2 -9.45 -21.81 12.00
C ARG A 2 -9.07 -20.35 12.24
N VAL A 3 -9.14 -19.53 11.20
CA VAL A 3 -8.75 -18.12 11.23
C VAL A 3 -9.96 -17.24 10.93
N LEU A 4 -10.15 -16.18 11.71
CA LEU A 4 -11.05 -15.09 11.31
C LEU A 4 -10.21 -13.97 10.66
N PHE A 5 -10.47 -13.70 9.38
CA PHE A 5 -9.83 -12.62 8.63
C PHE A 5 -10.78 -11.43 8.50
N ILE A 6 -10.40 -10.31 9.11
CA ILE A 6 -11.16 -9.05 9.07
C ILE A 6 -10.45 -8.11 8.11
N THR A 7 -11.08 -7.77 7.00
CA THR A 7 -10.47 -7.01 5.90
C THR A 7 -11.43 -5.96 5.35
N PRO A 8 -10.92 -4.87 4.72
CA PRO A 8 -11.73 -4.10 3.79
C PRO A 8 -12.30 -4.99 2.69
N ASP A 9 -13.46 -4.63 2.15
CA ASP A 9 -14.03 -5.40 1.04
C ASP A 9 -13.08 -5.45 -0.17
N LEU A 10 -12.87 -6.65 -0.71
CA LEU A 10 -11.96 -6.91 -1.81
C LEU A 10 -12.77 -7.08 -3.09
N LYS A 11 -12.83 -6.01 -3.90
CA LYS A 11 -13.49 -6.03 -5.20
C LYS A 11 -12.56 -6.57 -6.29
N TRP A 12 -13.05 -7.51 -7.04
CA TRP A 12 -12.35 -8.03 -8.22
C TRP A 12 -12.76 -7.22 -9.48
N PRO A 13 -11.84 -6.93 -10.43
CA PRO A 13 -10.40 -7.22 -10.42
C PRO A 13 -9.62 -6.34 -9.44
N LEU A 14 -8.57 -6.91 -8.86
CA LEU A 14 -7.70 -6.22 -7.91
C LEU A 14 -6.83 -5.18 -8.65
N SER A 15 -7.25 -3.95 -8.66
CA SER A 15 -6.61 -2.86 -9.42
C SER A 15 -5.75 -1.91 -8.56
N PHE A 16 -5.70 -2.14 -7.25
CA PHE A 16 -5.04 -1.27 -6.28
C PHE A 16 -4.08 -2.06 -5.39
N GLY A 17 -2.85 -1.59 -5.23
CA GLY A 17 -1.79 -2.30 -4.53
C GLY A 17 -2.16 -2.80 -3.13
N GLY A 18 -2.89 -1.99 -2.36
CA GLY A 18 -3.40 -2.41 -1.06
C GLY A 18 -4.36 -3.60 -1.13
N ASN A 19 -5.23 -3.69 -2.15
CA ASN A 19 -6.13 -4.83 -2.33
C ASN A 19 -5.37 -6.08 -2.79
N ILE A 20 -4.36 -5.90 -3.65
CA ILE A 20 -3.47 -7.00 -4.08
C ILE A 20 -2.77 -7.60 -2.86
N ARG A 21 -2.22 -6.76 -1.95
CA ARG A 21 -1.62 -7.23 -0.70
C ARG A 21 -2.60 -8.05 0.14
N LYS A 22 -3.76 -7.48 0.45
CA LYS A 22 -4.77 -8.13 1.32
C LYS A 22 -5.24 -9.47 0.77
N TRP A 23 -5.44 -9.54 -0.54
CA TRP A 23 -5.77 -10.81 -1.19
C TRP A 23 -4.65 -11.84 -1.05
N ASN A 24 -3.38 -11.42 -1.21
CA ASN A 24 -2.24 -12.32 -1.02
C ASN A 24 -2.06 -12.76 0.44
N ILE A 25 -2.37 -11.89 1.41
CA ILE A 25 -2.44 -12.28 2.82
C ILE A 25 -3.52 -13.35 3.03
N LEU A 26 -4.73 -13.14 2.49
CA LEU A 26 -5.80 -14.13 2.54
C LEU A 26 -5.37 -15.48 1.95
N GLN A 27 -4.74 -15.47 0.77
CA GLN A 27 -4.22 -16.70 0.15
C GLN A 27 -3.18 -17.41 1.04
N GLY A 28 -2.32 -16.66 1.73
CA GLY A 28 -1.38 -17.19 2.71
C GLY A 28 -2.09 -17.82 3.92
N LEU A 29 -3.15 -17.21 4.43
CA LEU A 29 -3.95 -17.76 5.53
C LEU A 29 -4.71 -19.03 5.13
N LEU A 30 -5.22 -19.09 3.90
CA LEU A 30 -5.89 -20.29 3.36
C LEU A 30 -4.96 -21.49 3.26
N THR A 31 -3.65 -21.31 3.05
CA THR A 31 -2.68 -22.40 3.10
C THR A 31 -2.41 -22.91 4.52
N ALA A 32 -2.68 -22.09 5.54
CA ALA A 32 -2.48 -22.44 6.95
C ALA A 32 -3.70 -23.14 7.58
N GLY A 33 -4.89 -22.99 7.00
CA GLY A 33 -6.13 -23.61 7.52
C GLY A 33 -7.40 -23.06 6.92
N THR A 34 -8.52 -23.31 7.59
CA THR A 34 -9.83 -22.76 7.19
C THR A 34 -9.95 -21.30 7.59
N VAL A 35 -10.52 -20.49 6.72
CA VAL A 35 -10.63 -19.03 6.91
C VAL A 35 -12.08 -18.60 6.78
N ASP A 36 -12.58 -17.94 7.83
CA ASP A 36 -13.81 -17.16 7.77
C ASP A 36 -13.44 -15.68 7.55
N VAL A 37 -14.25 -14.97 6.78
CA VAL A 37 -13.97 -13.58 6.41
C VAL A 37 -15.07 -12.64 6.91
N LEU A 38 -14.65 -11.53 7.52
CA LEU A 38 -15.47 -10.34 7.72
C LEU A 38 -15.01 -9.24 6.79
N ALA A 39 -15.74 -9.02 5.70
CA ALA A 39 -15.47 -7.98 4.71
C ALA A 39 -16.13 -6.66 5.13
N CYS A 40 -15.35 -5.64 5.43
CA CYS A 40 -15.79 -4.37 5.96
C CYS A 40 -15.86 -3.29 4.88
N GLY A 41 -16.96 -2.54 4.84
CA GLY A 41 -17.11 -1.41 3.93
C GLY A 41 -17.55 -1.79 2.52
N ALA A 42 -18.31 -2.86 2.37
CA ALA A 42 -18.90 -3.25 1.10
C ALA A 42 -19.90 -2.18 0.62
N ASP A 43 -19.72 -1.65 -0.60
CA ASP A 43 -20.68 -0.73 -1.22
C ASP A 43 -21.78 -1.50 -1.97
N ASP A 44 -21.43 -2.69 -2.47
CA ASP A 44 -22.32 -3.66 -3.09
C ASP A 44 -22.24 -4.94 -2.26
N LEU A 45 -23.39 -5.47 -1.87
CA LEU A 45 -23.49 -6.70 -1.10
C LEU A 45 -23.30 -7.96 -1.97
N ALA A 46 -23.18 -7.79 -3.29
CA ALA A 46 -22.80 -8.88 -4.18
C ALA A 46 -21.35 -9.28 -3.93
N LEU A 47 -21.15 -10.46 -3.38
CA LEU A 47 -19.80 -11.02 -3.18
C LEU A 47 -19.12 -11.23 -4.51
N SER A 48 -17.87 -10.76 -4.62
CA SER A 48 -16.99 -11.25 -5.67
C SER A 48 -16.52 -12.65 -5.27
N GLU A 49 -17.14 -13.70 -5.84
CA GLU A 49 -16.78 -15.09 -5.57
C GLU A 49 -15.27 -15.31 -5.69
N LYS A 50 -14.65 -14.74 -6.72
CA LYS A 50 -13.22 -14.85 -6.97
C LYS A 50 -12.35 -14.22 -5.87
N SER A 51 -12.83 -13.17 -5.18
CA SER A 51 -12.06 -12.52 -4.11
C SER A 51 -11.96 -13.38 -2.85
N TYR A 52 -12.98 -14.22 -2.60
CA TYR A 52 -13.12 -15.00 -1.37
C TYR A 52 -13.20 -16.50 -1.64
N GLU A 53 -12.72 -16.93 -2.80
CA GLU A 53 -12.65 -18.35 -3.14
C GLU A 53 -11.83 -19.12 -2.11
N GLY A 54 -12.34 -20.28 -1.67
CA GLY A 54 -11.73 -21.13 -0.65
C GLY A 54 -12.04 -20.73 0.80
N CYS A 55 -12.78 -19.65 1.05
CA CYS A 55 -13.21 -19.28 2.40
C CYS A 55 -14.45 -20.07 2.82
N ASP A 56 -14.51 -20.46 4.11
CA ASP A 56 -15.61 -21.22 4.69
C ASP A 56 -16.88 -20.38 4.86
N LYS A 57 -16.72 -19.20 5.43
CA LYS A 57 -17.81 -18.26 5.70
C LYS A 57 -17.37 -16.85 5.35
N VAL A 58 -18.23 -16.12 4.65
CA VAL A 58 -17.99 -14.71 4.34
C VAL A 58 -19.19 -13.89 4.82
N VAL A 59 -18.92 -12.89 5.64
CA VAL A 59 -19.91 -11.93 6.12
C VAL A 59 -19.46 -10.54 5.70
N GLN A 60 -20.37 -9.77 5.11
CA GLN A 60 -20.11 -8.40 4.69
C GLN A 60 -20.75 -7.40 5.66
N ILE A 61 -20.01 -6.38 6.03
CA ILE A 61 -20.52 -5.20 6.71
C ILE A 61 -20.59 -4.05 5.69
N PRO A 62 -21.79 -3.52 5.39
CA PRO A 62 -21.95 -2.43 4.45
C PRO A 62 -21.09 -1.20 4.78
N SER A 63 -20.66 -0.48 3.75
CA SER A 63 -19.89 0.75 3.90
C SER A 63 -20.62 1.81 4.72
N THR A 64 -21.96 1.83 4.69
CA THR A 64 -22.80 2.74 5.47
C THR A 64 -22.56 2.67 6.97
N TYR A 65 -22.09 1.52 7.50
CA TYR A 65 -21.72 1.39 8.91
C TYR A 65 -20.34 1.96 9.25
N PHE A 66 -19.52 2.20 8.23
CA PHE A 66 -18.17 2.80 8.38
C PHE A 66 -18.08 4.18 7.71
N ASN A 67 -19.12 4.61 7.01
CA ASN A 67 -19.17 5.91 6.35
C ASN A 67 -19.95 6.93 7.19
N GLN A 68 -19.72 8.19 6.88
CA GLN A 68 -20.43 9.30 7.49
C GLN A 68 -21.89 9.33 7.06
N THR A 69 -22.81 9.58 7.98
CA THR A 69 -24.16 9.98 7.61
C THR A 69 -24.13 11.35 6.89
N PRO A 70 -25.14 11.68 6.06
CA PRO A 70 -25.18 12.98 5.37
C PRO A 70 -25.04 14.19 6.33
N ARG A 71 -25.59 14.11 7.54
CA ARG A 71 -25.46 15.14 8.57
C ARG A 71 -24.03 15.23 9.10
N GLN A 72 -23.40 14.10 9.39
CA GLN A 72 -21.99 14.03 9.78
C GLN A 72 -21.11 14.60 8.67
N LYS A 73 -21.34 14.21 7.40
CA LYS A 73 -20.58 14.69 6.26
C LYS A 73 -20.64 16.21 6.17
N LYS A 74 -21.82 16.82 6.28
CA LYS A 74 -21.98 18.28 6.27
C LYS A 74 -21.21 18.97 7.40
N LEU A 75 -21.18 18.39 8.61
CA LEU A 75 -20.40 18.88 9.73
C LEU A 75 -18.89 18.75 9.48
N TYR A 76 -18.48 17.61 8.91
CA TYR A 76 -17.08 17.30 8.60
C TYR A 76 -16.52 18.11 7.44
N ASP A 77 -17.34 18.45 6.45
CA ASP A 77 -16.93 19.27 5.31
C ASP A 77 -16.79 20.76 5.67
N SER A 78 -17.38 21.19 6.80
CA SER A 78 -17.20 22.54 7.31
C SER A 78 -15.90 22.67 8.12
N THR A 79 -15.13 23.74 7.91
CA THR A 79 -13.87 24.01 8.64
C THR A 79 -14.10 24.08 10.16
N ILE A 80 -15.20 24.70 10.60
CA ILE A 80 -15.56 24.84 12.02
C ILE A 80 -15.93 23.47 12.62
N GLY A 81 -16.77 22.70 11.95
CA GLY A 81 -17.17 21.37 12.41
C GLY A 81 -16.00 20.40 12.47
N ARG A 82 -15.12 20.42 11.48
CA ARG A 82 -13.88 19.65 11.46
C ARG A 82 -12.96 20.06 12.62
N GLY A 83 -12.80 21.37 12.86
CA GLY A 83 -12.00 21.89 13.98
C GLY A 83 -12.52 21.37 15.32
N PHE A 84 -13.83 21.51 15.56
CA PHE A 84 -14.48 21.01 16.77
C PHE A 84 -14.25 19.50 16.98
N LEU A 85 -14.48 18.69 15.94
CA LEU A 85 -14.32 17.24 16.02
C LEU A 85 -12.86 16.82 16.23
N THR A 86 -11.93 17.52 15.60
CA THR A 86 -10.50 17.26 15.77
C THR A 86 -10.06 17.59 17.20
N VAL A 87 -10.58 18.62 17.83
CA VAL A 87 -10.22 18.97 19.22
C VAL A 87 -10.98 18.12 20.26
N ALA A 88 -12.26 17.85 20.03
CA ALA A 88 -13.12 17.16 20.99
C ALA A 88 -12.90 15.63 21.05
N ASN A 89 -12.24 15.03 20.08
CA ASN A 89 -12.04 13.60 20.04
C ASN A 89 -10.55 13.20 20.07
N MET A 90 -10.24 12.14 20.79
CA MET A 90 -8.90 11.54 20.82
C MET A 90 -8.62 10.67 19.58
N LEU A 91 -9.65 10.25 18.84
CA LEU A 91 -9.50 9.48 17.62
C LEU A 91 -9.14 10.36 16.43
N PRO A 92 -8.29 9.87 15.49
CA PRO A 92 -8.09 10.53 14.22
C PRO A 92 -9.40 10.72 13.48
N TYR A 93 -9.50 11.80 12.72
CA TYR A 93 -10.69 12.13 11.94
C TYR A 93 -11.16 10.97 11.06
N GLY A 94 -10.24 10.31 10.36
CA GLY A 94 -10.53 9.13 9.54
C GLY A 94 -11.06 7.92 10.31
N PHE A 95 -10.98 7.89 11.66
CA PHE A 95 -11.45 6.78 12.51
C PHE A 95 -12.79 7.09 13.19
N LEU A 96 -13.31 8.31 13.08
CA LEU A 96 -14.55 8.74 13.73
C LEU A 96 -15.82 8.29 12.98
N TRP A 97 -15.70 7.53 11.92
CA TRP A 97 -16.77 7.25 10.98
C TRP A 97 -17.67 6.08 11.38
N GLY A 98 -18.96 6.24 11.05
CA GLY A 98 -19.95 5.18 11.07
C GLY A 98 -20.53 4.81 12.44
N ASN A 99 -21.43 3.84 12.39
CA ASN A 99 -22.06 3.29 13.58
C ASN A 99 -21.28 2.06 14.09
N ARG A 100 -20.23 2.31 14.87
CA ARG A 100 -19.35 1.28 15.42
C ARG A 100 -20.10 0.30 16.34
N VAL A 101 -21.17 0.73 16.99
CA VAL A 101 -21.97 -0.14 17.86
C VAL A 101 -22.64 -1.23 17.06
N ILE A 102 -23.24 -0.87 15.92
CA ILE A 102 -23.86 -1.87 15.02
C ILE A 102 -22.80 -2.77 14.40
N ALA A 103 -21.69 -2.20 13.93
CA ALA A 103 -20.61 -3.00 13.33
C ALA A 103 -20.03 -4.03 14.31
N ARG A 104 -19.84 -3.65 15.59
CA ARG A 104 -19.43 -4.57 16.67
C ARG A 104 -20.51 -5.61 16.98
N GLY A 105 -21.78 -5.21 16.96
CA GLY A 105 -22.91 -6.11 17.11
C GLY A 105 -22.94 -7.20 16.03
N LEU A 106 -22.74 -6.81 14.77
CA LEU A 106 -22.65 -7.74 13.64
C LEU A 106 -21.46 -8.69 13.75
N LEU A 107 -20.28 -8.18 14.14
CA LEU A 107 -19.13 -9.05 14.41
C LEU A 107 -19.49 -10.13 15.44
N ARG A 108 -20.01 -9.72 16.61
CA ARG A 108 -20.32 -10.64 17.74
C ARG A 108 -21.49 -11.59 17.45
N SER A 109 -22.46 -11.18 16.64
CA SER A 109 -23.58 -12.06 16.24
C SER A 109 -23.20 -13.06 15.17
N SER A 110 -22.22 -12.70 14.31
CA SER A 110 -21.80 -13.54 13.20
C SER A 110 -20.68 -14.51 13.55
N PHE A 111 -19.85 -14.17 14.54
CA PHE A 111 -18.66 -14.94 14.90
C PHE A 111 -18.50 -15.04 16.42
N ARG A 112 -17.95 -16.17 16.88
CA ARG A 112 -17.54 -16.39 18.28
C ARG A 112 -16.03 -16.52 18.32
N ALA A 113 -15.37 -15.67 19.10
CA ALA A 113 -13.90 -15.62 19.16
C ALA A 113 -13.28 -16.96 19.55
N GLU A 114 -13.88 -17.69 20.49
CA GLU A 114 -13.40 -18.98 21.00
C GLU A 114 -13.35 -20.08 19.92
N GLY A 115 -14.07 -19.90 18.80
CA GLY A 115 -14.07 -20.81 17.66
C GLY A 115 -12.81 -20.67 16.79
N TYR A 116 -11.97 -19.66 17.03
CA TYR A 116 -10.79 -19.36 16.22
C TYR A 116 -9.48 -19.57 16.96
N SER A 117 -8.48 -20.03 16.22
CA SER A 117 -7.09 -20.11 16.71
C SER A 117 -6.35 -18.77 16.53
N LEU A 118 -6.83 -17.95 15.59
CA LEU A 118 -6.22 -16.68 15.21
C LEU A 118 -7.28 -15.72 14.66
N ILE A 119 -7.17 -14.45 15.03
CA ILE A 119 -7.91 -13.35 14.40
C ILE A 119 -6.92 -12.42 13.74
N TRP A 120 -6.99 -12.30 12.41
CA TRP A 120 -6.14 -11.43 11.61
C TRP A 120 -6.95 -10.25 11.12
N VAL A 121 -6.52 -9.03 11.42
CA VAL A 121 -7.21 -7.81 11.01
C VAL A 121 -6.32 -6.93 10.13
N GLU A 122 -6.87 -6.55 9.00
CA GLU A 122 -6.30 -5.61 8.05
C GLU A 122 -6.66 -4.19 8.43
N THR A 123 -5.66 -3.36 8.63
CA THR A 123 -5.71 -1.96 9.00
C THR A 123 -6.15 -1.67 10.44
N LEU A 124 -5.44 -0.76 11.08
CA LEU A 124 -5.74 -0.31 12.44
C LEU A 124 -7.15 0.30 12.57
N ARG A 125 -7.66 0.93 11.50
CA ARG A 125 -9.00 1.52 11.47
C ARG A 125 -10.10 0.50 11.84
N TYR A 126 -10.09 -0.68 11.21
CA TYR A 126 -11.07 -1.72 11.52
C TYR A 126 -10.79 -2.39 12.86
N GLY A 127 -9.53 -2.54 13.22
CA GLY A 127 -9.14 -3.05 14.53
C GLY A 127 -9.73 -2.23 15.68
N ILE A 128 -9.69 -0.90 15.56
CA ILE A 128 -10.27 0.03 16.54
C ILE A 128 -11.80 0.09 16.41
N ALA A 129 -12.32 0.22 15.19
CA ALA A 129 -13.76 0.35 14.98
C ALA A 129 -14.54 -0.86 15.53
N LEU A 130 -14.00 -2.06 15.34
CA LEU A 130 -14.61 -3.32 15.78
C LEU A 130 -14.18 -3.75 17.19
N ASP A 131 -13.22 -3.06 17.80
CA ASP A 131 -12.64 -3.44 19.09
C ASP A 131 -12.13 -4.89 19.08
N VAL A 132 -11.27 -5.20 18.09
CA VAL A 132 -10.81 -6.58 17.86
C VAL A 132 -10.11 -7.19 19.07
N PRO A 133 -9.20 -6.49 19.78
CA PRO A 133 -8.62 -7.05 21.01
C PRO A 133 -9.66 -7.37 22.08
N GLY A 134 -10.67 -6.51 22.29
CA GLY A 134 -11.76 -6.75 23.24
C GLY A 134 -12.72 -7.85 22.81
N PHE A 135 -12.90 -8.06 21.50
CA PHE A 135 -13.64 -9.19 20.95
C PHE A 135 -12.87 -10.50 21.08
N ALA A 136 -11.56 -10.48 20.80
CA ALA A 136 -10.72 -11.67 20.75
C ALA A 136 -10.53 -12.34 22.12
N GLY A 137 -10.54 -11.56 23.21
CA GLY A 137 -10.22 -12.10 24.53
C GLY A 137 -8.85 -12.78 24.56
N PRO A 138 -8.77 -14.09 24.91
CA PRO A 138 -7.50 -14.82 24.99
C PRO A 138 -6.97 -15.28 23.61
N VAL A 139 -7.74 -15.16 22.54
CA VAL A 139 -7.36 -15.60 21.20
C VAL A 139 -6.23 -14.72 20.65
N ASN A 140 -5.26 -15.34 20.00
CA ASN A 140 -4.18 -14.59 19.36
C ASN A 140 -4.70 -13.64 18.26
N THR A 141 -4.15 -12.44 18.23
CA THR A 141 -4.52 -11.41 17.26
C THR A 141 -3.31 -10.94 16.48
N VAL A 142 -3.48 -10.77 15.18
CA VAL A 142 -2.51 -10.12 14.29
C VAL A 142 -3.14 -8.88 13.68
N LEU A 143 -2.44 -7.76 13.79
CA LEU A 143 -2.76 -6.54 13.07
C LEU A 143 -1.81 -6.39 11.87
N ASP A 144 -2.33 -6.44 10.64
CA ASP A 144 -1.58 -5.98 9.48
C ASP A 144 -1.75 -4.47 9.33
N GLY A 145 -0.77 -3.74 9.81
CA GLY A 145 -0.75 -2.28 9.77
C GLY A 145 -0.16 -1.73 8.48
N ASP A 146 0.37 -2.61 7.60
CA ASP A 146 1.04 -2.25 6.35
C ASP A 146 2.10 -1.16 6.57
N ASP A 147 1.80 0.10 6.23
CA ASP A 147 2.65 1.27 6.48
C ASP A 147 2.14 2.14 7.66
N PHE A 148 2.93 3.15 8.02
CA PHE A 148 2.48 4.19 8.95
C PHE A 148 1.70 5.29 8.23
N SER A 149 0.39 5.34 8.46
CA SER A 149 -0.50 6.35 7.88
C SER A 149 -0.08 7.79 8.27
N TRP A 150 0.37 7.99 9.53
CA TRP A 150 0.80 9.30 10.00
C TRP A 150 2.04 9.83 9.25
N VAL A 151 2.95 8.95 8.81
CA VAL A 151 4.13 9.33 8.02
C VAL A 151 3.70 9.82 6.65
N ARG A 152 2.83 9.06 5.98
CA ARG A 152 2.25 9.44 4.70
C ARG A 152 1.53 10.79 4.79
N ASP A 153 0.67 10.95 5.78
CA ASP A 153 -0.15 12.16 5.93
C ASP A 153 0.73 13.40 6.21
N ARG A 154 1.75 13.25 7.04
CA ARG A 154 2.76 14.29 7.27
C ARG A 154 3.52 14.67 5.99
N ASP A 155 3.95 13.69 5.22
CA ASP A 155 4.75 13.94 4.02
C ASP A 155 3.88 14.55 2.90
N VAL A 156 2.61 14.17 2.78
CA VAL A 156 1.65 14.83 1.88
C VAL A 156 1.46 16.30 2.28
N LEU A 157 1.31 16.59 3.58
CA LEU A 157 1.19 17.98 4.06
C LEU A 157 2.43 18.84 3.75
N ARG A 158 3.62 18.24 3.79
CA ARG A 158 4.87 18.92 3.43
C ARG A 158 4.99 19.17 1.93
N ALA A 159 4.61 18.18 1.13
CA ALA A 159 4.70 18.26 -0.33
C ALA A 159 3.60 19.16 -0.96
N SER A 160 2.43 19.24 -0.33
CA SER A 160 1.29 20.04 -0.81
C SER A 160 0.59 20.73 0.38
N PRO A 161 1.13 21.86 0.88
CA PRO A 161 0.58 22.56 2.05
C PRO A 161 -0.82 23.12 1.77
N ARG A 162 -1.80 22.62 2.51
CA ARG A 162 -3.18 23.16 2.52
C ARG A 162 -3.31 24.16 3.67
N TYR A 163 -2.89 25.40 3.46
CA TYR A 163 -2.74 26.42 4.51
C TYR A 163 -3.96 26.58 5.40
N GLY A 164 -5.20 26.55 4.86
CA GLY A 164 -6.43 26.73 5.63
C GLY A 164 -6.79 25.61 6.61
N ALA A 165 -6.21 24.40 6.44
CA ALA A 165 -6.47 23.24 7.29
C ALA A 165 -5.20 22.62 7.88
N MET A 166 -4.05 23.28 7.72
CA MET A 166 -2.73 22.71 8.06
C MET A 166 -2.63 22.28 9.53
N ILE A 167 -3.08 23.13 10.46
CA ILE A 167 -3.06 22.84 11.90
C ILE A 167 -3.94 21.63 12.23
N LEU A 168 -5.16 21.58 11.67
CA LEU A 168 -6.09 20.47 11.91
C LEU A 168 -5.55 19.15 11.35
N ASN A 169 -4.96 19.19 10.16
CA ASN A 169 -4.33 18.02 9.55
C ASN A 169 -3.12 17.55 10.36
N TYR A 170 -2.32 18.49 10.88
CA TYR A 170 -1.18 18.14 11.73
C TYR A 170 -1.62 17.50 13.05
N LEU A 171 -2.62 18.07 13.74
CA LEU A 171 -3.20 17.50 14.96
C LEU A 171 -3.79 16.09 14.69
N ASP A 172 -4.44 15.90 13.55
CA ASP A 172 -4.99 14.59 13.15
C ASP A 172 -3.88 13.56 12.88
N SER A 173 -2.80 14.00 12.24
CA SER A 173 -1.60 13.18 12.04
C SER A 173 -0.93 12.78 13.37
N LEU A 174 -0.88 13.66 14.37
CA LEU A 174 -0.38 13.35 15.72
C LEU A 174 -1.26 12.31 16.44
N LYS A 175 -2.57 12.37 16.28
CA LYS A 175 -3.48 11.36 16.82
C LYS A 175 -3.29 10.03 16.12
N THR A 176 -3.15 10.03 14.80
CA THR A 176 -2.84 8.81 14.04
C THR A 176 -1.55 8.18 14.54
N TRP A 177 -0.50 8.96 14.74
CA TRP A 177 0.74 8.51 15.35
C TRP A 177 0.53 7.87 16.74
N TYR A 178 -0.21 8.57 17.62
CA TYR A 178 -0.50 8.04 18.97
C TYR A 178 -1.21 6.67 18.91
N TRP A 179 -2.23 6.54 18.06
CA TRP A 179 -2.97 5.30 17.92
C TRP A 179 -2.17 4.19 17.25
N GLU A 180 -1.38 4.51 16.22
CA GLU A 180 -0.50 3.54 15.55
C GLU A 180 0.63 3.04 16.44
N THR A 181 1.05 3.80 17.45
CA THR A 181 2.12 3.40 18.38
C THR A 181 1.60 2.76 19.65
N THR A 182 0.42 3.14 20.15
CA THR A 182 -0.12 2.67 21.45
C THR A 182 -1.07 1.49 21.30
N CYS A 183 -2.04 1.55 20.37
CA CYS A 183 -3.02 0.48 20.21
C CYS A 183 -2.42 -0.82 19.68
N THR A 184 -1.33 -0.74 18.95
CA THR A 184 -0.63 -1.92 18.44
C THR A 184 -0.10 -2.84 19.54
N LYS A 185 0.12 -2.31 20.74
CA LYS A 185 0.57 -3.11 21.91
C LYS A 185 -0.47 -4.13 22.40
N SER A 186 -1.75 -3.93 22.09
CA SER A 186 -2.82 -4.86 22.45
C SER A 186 -2.95 -6.07 21.50
N TYR A 187 -2.19 -6.10 20.43
CA TYR A 187 -2.15 -7.23 19.49
C TYR A 187 -1.01 -8.19 19.81
N SER A 188 -1.22 -9.48 19.58
CA SER A 188 -0.19 -10.50 19.79
C SER A 188 0.97 -10.33 18.80
N ARG A 189 0.67 -9.89 17.58
CA ARG A 189 1.65 -9.51 16.55
C ARG A 189 1.15 -8.32 15.73
N VAL A 190 2.10 -7.53 15.26
CA VAL A 190 1.86 -6.40 14.32
C VAL A 190 2.72 -6.62 13.10
N ILE A 191 2.13 -6.58 11.93
CA ILE A 191 2.82 -6.67 10.66
C ILE A 191 3.14 -5.27 10.14
N ARG A 192 4.37 -5.09 9.67
CA ARG A 192 4.82 -3.91 8.91
C ARG A 192 5.43 -4.36 7.58
N CYS A 193 5.26 -3.55 6.54
CA CYS A 193 5.75 -3.91 5.21
C CYS A 193 7.24 -3.59 4.98
N SER A 194 7.90 -2.89 5.91
CA SER A 194 9.32 -2.55 5.82
C SER A 194 10.06 -2.70 7.16
N VAL A 195 11.36 -2.94 7.06
CA VAL A 195 12.22 -2.98 8.24
C VAL A 195 12.31 -1.62 8.90
N GLU A 196 12.29 -0.55 8.12
CA GLU A 196 12.32 0.84 8.57
C GLU A 196 11.07 1.16 9.42
N ASP A 197 9.89 0.70 9.01
CA ASP A 197 8.66 0.87 9.79
C ASP A 197 8.66 0.01 11.05
N ALA A 198 9.17 -1.21 10.97
CA ALA A 198 9.32 -2.08 12.14
C ALA A 198 10.27 -1.46 13.18
N GLN A 199 11.41 -0.93 12.76
CA GLN A 199 12.36 -0.23 13.62
C GLN A 199 11.75 1.04 14.23
N ARG A 200 10.99 1.80 13.45
CA ARG A 200 10.28 3.00 13.92
C ARG A 200 9.27 2.67 15.01
N GLN A 201 8.57 1.56 14.91
CA GLN A 201 7.62 1.12 15.92
C GLN A 201 8.30 0.65 17.21
N ASN A 202 9.50 0.12 17.13
CA ASN A 202 10.36 -0.29 18.25
C ASN A 202 9.60 -1.13 19.31
N ALA A 203 8.91 -2.17 18.86
CA ALA A 203 8.14 -3.06 19.72
C ALA A 203 8.47 -4.53 19.40
N SER A 204 8.54 -5.37 20.43
CA SER A 204 8.94 -6.78 20.33
C SER A 204 7.93 -7.67 19.59
N ASN A 205 6.70 -7.21 19.44
CA ASN A 205 5.63 -7.94 18.75
C ASN A 205 5.53 -7.59 17.24
N VAL A 206 6.46 -6.80 16.70
CA VAL A 206 6.45 -6.40 15.29
C VAL A 206 7.19 -7.41 14.42
N VAL A 207 6.59 -7.76 13.30
CA VAL A 207 7.16 -8.65 12.27
C VAL A 207 7.09 -7.97 10.92
N VAL A 208 8.14 -8.13 10.11
CA VAL A 208 8.16 -7.59 8.75
C VAL A 208 7.61 -8.61 7.76
N VAL A 209 6.57 -8.23 7.03
CA VAL A 209 6.04 -8.96 5.89
C VAL A 209 5.98 -7.98 4.71
N PRO A 210 6.95 -7.98 3.80
CA PRO A 210 7.03 -7.01 2.73
C PRO A 210 5.86 -7.15 1.75
N ASN A 211 5.64 -6.11 0.94
CA ASN A 211 4.82 -6.23 -0.24
C ASN A 211 5.52 -7.10 -1.28
N GLY A 212 4.74 -7.75 -2.12
CA GLY A 212 5.25 -8.63 -3.17
C GLY A 212 4.85 -8.15 -4.57
N THR A 213 5.33 -8.86 -5.56
CA THR A 213 4.90 -8.72 -6.96
C THR A 213 4.90 -10.08 -7.65
N ASP A 214 4.10 -10.23 -8.69
CA ASP A 214 4.25 -11.33 -9.63
C ASP A 214 5.34 -10.96 -10.64
N VAL A 215 6.29 -11.86 -10.82
CA VAL A 215 7.40 -11.67 -11.76
C VAL A 215 7.14 -12.57 -12.96
N PRO A 216 6.95 -12.03 -14.18
CA PRO A 216 6.75 -12.84 -15.37
C PRO A 216 8.00 -13.67 -15.65
N GLU A 217 7.84 -14.87 -16.25
CA GLU A 217 8.96 -15.77 -16.54
C GLU A 217 10.00 -15.12 -17.44
N TYR A 218 9.55 -14.37 -18.43
CA TYR A 218 10.42 -13.64 -19.35
C TYR A 218 9.78 -12.33 -19.79
N VAL A 219 10.58 -11.27 -19.83
CA VAL A 219 10.20 -9.99 -20.45
C VAL A 219 11.25 -9.62 -21.49
N ARG A 220 10.85 -9.63 -22.74
CA ARG A 220 11.69 -9.17 -23.84
C ARG A 220 11.70 -7.65 -23.83
N ARG A 221 12.86 -7.04 -23.68
CA ARG A 221 13.04 -5.59 -23.73
C ARG A 221 13.34 -5.12 -25.14
N SER A 222 12.61 -4.11 -25.59
CA SER A 222 12.99 -3.29 -26.72
C SER A 222 13.77 -2.07 -26.20
N PRO A 223 14.97 -1.79 -26.69
CA PRO A 223 15.78 -0.65 -26.22
C PRO A 223 15.25 0.67 -26.80
N GLU A 224 14.02 1.05 -26.44
CA GLU A 224 13.48 2.37 -26.81
C GLU A 224 13.94 3.43 -25.78
N LYS A 225 14.09 4.69 -26.23
CA LYS A 225 14.38 5.83 -25.34
C LYS A 225 13.11 6.27 -24.61
N LYS A 226 12.52 5.35 -23.86
CA LYS A 226 11.21 5.52 -23.23
C LYS A 226 11.30 5.43 -21.71
N LEU A 227 10.67 6.41 -21.04
CA LEU A 227 10.42 6.37 -19.62
C LEU A 227 8.98 5.92 -19.38
N VAL A 228 8.76 5.24 -18.26
CA VAL A 228 7.41 4.81 -17.84
C VAL A 228 7.15 5.15 -16.39
N PHE A 229 5.92 5.60 -16.09
CA PHE A 229 5.35 5.65 -14.75
C PHE A 229 4.08 4.83 -14.73
N VAL A 230 3.97 3.91 -13.77
CA VAL A 230 2.75 3.11 -13.55
C VAL A 230 2.24 3.35 -12.14
N GLY A 231 0.95 3.71 -12.00
CA GLY A 231 0.33 3.85 -10.69
C GLY A 231 -0.94 4.67 -10.70
N VAL A 232 -1.82 4.38 -9.76
CA VAL A 232 -3.12 5.05 -9.62
C VAL A 232 -2.92 6.55 -9.39
N LEU A 233 -3.42 7.39 -10.32
CA LEU A 233 -3.14 8.83 -10.34
C LEU A 233 -4.12 9.67 -9.51
N TRP A 234 -5.29 9.13 -9.10
CA TRP A 234 -6.11 9.78 -8.08
C TRP A 234 -5.49 9.69 -6.67
N TYR A 235 -4.50 8.83 -6.47
CA TYR A 235 -3.75 8.75 -5.23
C TYR A 235 -2.75 9.91 -5.15
N GLU A 236 -3.00 10.82 -4.22
CA GLU A 236 -2.30 12.11 -4.12
C GLU A 236 -0.77 12.04 -4.19
N PRO A 237 -0.07 11.11 -3.49
CA PRO A 237 1.38 10.98 -3.61
C PRO A 237 1.86 10.68 -5.04
N ASN A 238 1.10 9.92 -5.83
CA ASN A 238 1.44 9.63 -7.22
C ASN A 238 1.27 10.88 -8.10
N SER A 239 0.14 11.59 -7.96
CA SER A 239 -0.10 12.84 -8.72
C SER A 239 0.99 13.88 -8.41
N ILE A 240 1.26 14.14 -7.13
CA ILE A 240 2.30 15.10 -6.71
C ILE A 240 3.66 14.72 -7.33
N GLY A 241 4.02 13.43 -7.28
CA GLY A 241 5.29 12.96 -7.82
C GLY A 241 5.39 13.12 -9.33
N VAL A 242 4.35 12.74 -10.07
CA VAL A 242 4.32 12.89 -11.55
C VAL A 242 4.31 14.36 -11.96
N GLU A 243 3.55 15.22 -11.27
CA GLU A 243 3.52 16.66 -11.52
C GLU A 243 4.89 17.31 -11.25
N TRP A 244 5.55 16.90 -10.16
CA TRP A 244 6.91 17.35 -9.87
C TRP A 244 7.89 16.92 -10.97
N PHE A 245 7.83 15.68 -11.44
CA PHE A 245 8.67 15.17 -12.52
C PHE A 245 8.45 15.92 -13.82
N LEU A 246 7.20 16.12 -14.22
CA LEU A 246 6.84 16.85 -15.44
C LEU A 246 7.34 18.30 -15.42
N SER A 247 7.34 18.95 -14.24
CA SER A 247 7.73 20.37 -14.11
C SER A 247 9.22 20.56 -13.92
N ASN A 248 9.93 19.66 -13.23
CA ASN A 248 11.29 19.92 -12.76
C ASN A 248 12.34 19.00 -13.41
N VAL A 249 11.96 17.86 -13.97
CA VAL A 249 12.89 16.86 -14.51
C VAL A 249 12.71 16.68 -16.01
N TRP A 250 11.49 16.44 -16.45
CA TRP A 250 11.18 16.09 -17.83
C TRP A 250 11.68 17.09 -18.89
N PRO A 251 11.55 18.43 -18.69
CA PRO A 251 12.06 19.39 -19.67
C PRO A 251 13.57 19.23 -19.92
N SER A 252 14.35 19.02 -18.85
CA SER A 252 15.81 18.84 -18.94
C SER A 252 16.18 17.49 -19.56
N VAL A 253 15.42 16.42 -19.30
CA VAL A 253 15.60 15.13 -19.98
C VAL A 253 15.35 15.28 -21.47
N ARG A 254 14.26 15.93 -21.88
CA ARG A 254 13.93 16.19 -23.31
C ARG A 254 14.93 17.08 -24.01
N GLN A 255 15.50 18.05 -23.32
CA GLN A 255 16.55 18.91 -23.88
C GLN A 255 17.80 18.09 -24.19
N GLN A 256 18.22 17.18 -23.31
CA GLN A 256 19.41 16.36 -23.48
C GLN A 256 19.20 15.15 -24.39
N VAL A 257 17.99 14.60 -24.39
CA VAL A 257 17.60 13.44 -25.21
C VAL A 257 16.32 13.78 -25.97
N PRO A 258 16.40 14.50 -27.12
CA PRO A 258 15.22 14.98 -27.86
C PRO A 258 14.28 13.88 -28.39
N SER A 259 14.75 12.65 -28.51
CA SER A 259 13.96 11.48 -28.92
C SER A 259 13.31 10.75 -27.75
N ALA A 260 13.55 11.14 -26.48
CA ALA A 260 12.95 10.47 -25.32
C ALA A 260 11.42 10.63 -25.30
N THR A 261 10.69 9.61 -24.90
CA THR A 261 9.24 9.63 -24.66
C THR A 261 8.93 9.26 -23.23
N PHE A 262 7.77 9.67 -22.73
CA PHE A 262 7.34 9.37 -21.38
C PHE A 262 5.89 8.92 -21.34
N ASP A 263 5.67 7.66 -20.99
CA ASP A 263 4.36 7.05 -20.83
C ASP A 263 3.90 7.13 -19.36
N ILE A 264 2.72 7.70 -19.15
CA ILE A 264 2.09 7.82 -17.82
C ILE A 264 0.84 6.95 -17.80
N ILE A 265 0.88 5.87 -16.99
CA ILE A 265 -0.18 4.87 -16.90
C ILE A 265 -0.83 4.92 -15.52
N GLY A 266 -2.15 5.09 -15.47
CA GLY A 266 -2.92 5.03 -14.22
C GLY A 266 -4.25 5.74 -14.27
N LYS A 267 -5.18 5.25 -13.45
CA LYS A 267 -6.54 5.78 -13.37
C LYS A 267 -6.59 7.12 -12.64
N GLY A 268 -7.40 8.06 -13.14
CA GLY A 268 -7.75 9.30 -12.47
C GLY A 268 -6.62 10.35 -12.44
N PRO A 269 -5.98 10.68 -13.60
CA PRO A 269 -4.97 11.72 -13.67
C PRO A 269 -5.57 13.09 -13.34
N SER A 270 -4.77 13.95 -12.69
CA SER A 270 -5.13 15.35 -12.46
C SER A 270 -5.16 16.15 -13.77
N GLU A 271 -5.80 17.30 -13.76
CA GLU A 271 -5.83 18.21 -14.94
C GLU A 271 -4.43 18.61 -15.39
N ARG A 272 -3.49 18.81 -14.45
CA ARG A 272 -2.09 19.12 -14.78
C ARG A 272 -1.41 18.00 -15.55
N ILE A 273 -1.63 16.75 -15.16
CA ILE A 273 -1.10 15.58 -15.86
C ILE A 273 -1.76 15.45 -17.23
N LEU A 274 -3.09 15.59 -17.33
CA LEU A 274 -3.82 15.57 -18.60
C LEU A 274 -3.34 16.64 -19.58
N ASN A 275 -3.06 17.85 -19.07
CA ASN A 275 -2.56 18.96 -19.89
C ASN A 275 -1.16 18.72 -20.49
N ALA A 276 -0.40 17.75 -19.99
CA ALA A 276 0.89 17.34 -20.57
C ALA A 276 0.73 16.34 -21.73
N ASN A 277 -0.44 15.72 -21.87
CA ASN A 277 -0.68 14.69 -22.90
C ASN A 277 -0.48 15.25 -24.32
N GLY A 278 0.24 14.51 -25.16
CA GLY A 278 0.57 14.89 -26.52
C GLY A 278 1.63 15.97 -26.66
N LYS A 279 2.20 16.50 -25.55
CA LYS A 279 3.20 17.56 -25.55
C LYS A 279 4.57 17.01 -25.18
N SER A 280 5.60 17.47 -25.88
CA SER A 280 7.01 17.16 -25.58
C SER A 280 7.29 15.66 -25.39
N GLY A 281 6.61 14.78 -26.12
CA GLY A 281 6.80 13.33 -26.04
C GLY A 281 6.16 12.66 -24.83
N VAL A 282 5.24 13.31 -24.13
CA VAL A 282 4.45 12.73 -23.04
C VAL A 282 3.17 12.10 -23.57
N THR A 283 2.85 10.89 -23.13
CA THR A 283 1.55 10.25 -23.39
C THR A 283 0.90 9.81 -22.08
N VAL A 284 -0.35 10.22 -21.86
CA VAL A 284 -1.15 9.86 -20.69
C VAL A 284 -2.20 8.85 -21.10
N HIS A 285 -2.02 7.58 -20.69
CA HIS A 285 -2.88 6.47 -21.15
C HIS A 285 -4.12 6.27 -20.27
N GLY A 286 -4.16 6.84 -19.06
CA GLY A 286 -5.22 6.51 -18.11
C GLY A 286 -5.11 5.07 -17.60
N TYR A 287 -6.26 4.42 -17.36
CA TYR A 287 -6.32 3.00 -16.98
C TYR A 287 -6.06 2.12 -18.21
N VAL A 288 -5.24 1.10 -18.03
CA VAL A 288 -5.00 0.05 -19.03
C VAL A 288 -5.17 -1.32 -18.39
N ASP A 289 -5.71 -2.28 -19.14
CA ASP A 289 -5.89 -3.66 -18.65
C ASP A 289 -4.57 -4.44 -18.60
N ASN A 290 -3.62 -4.11 -19.47
CA ASN A 290 -2.33 -4.77 -19.56
C ASN A 290 -1.18 -3.75 -19.56
N ILE A 291 -0.33 -3.84 -18.54
CA ILE A 291 0.84 -2.96 -18.37
C ILE A 291 2.12 -3.52 -19.02
N GLU A 292 2.11 -4.78 -19.45
CA GLU A 292 3.32 -5.46 -19.96
C GLU A 292 3.94 -4.75 -21.17
N PRO A 293 3.19 -4.30 -22.22
CA PRO A 293 3.78 -3.65 -23.37
C PRO A 293 4.53 -2.36 -23.01
N PHE A 294 4.10 -1.66 -21.95
CA PHE A 294 4.76 -0.44 -21.49
C PHE A 294 6.10 -0.73 -20.81
N TYR A 295 6.15 -1.77 -19.99
CA TYR A 295 7.41 -2.21 -19.38
C TYR A 295 8.36 -2.83 -20.40
N GLU A 296 7.86 -3.58 -21.38
CA GLU A 296 8.66 -4.17 -22.45
C GLU A 296 9.41 -3.12 -23.28
N SER A 297 8.76 -1.99 -23.58
CA SER A 297 9.33 -0.89 -24.36
C SER A 297 10.12 0.12 -23.50
N ALA A 298 10.01 0.08 -22.18
CA ALA A 298 10.65 1.06 -21.30
C ALA A 298 12.15 0.81 -21.14
N ALA A 299 12.95 1.85 -21.29
CA ALA A 299 14.36 1.86 -20.86
C ALA A 299 14.49 2.12 -19.36
N VAL A 300 13.59 2.93 -18.78
CA VAL A 300 13.64 3.39 -17.39
C VAL A 300 12.24 3.49 -16.83
N ALA A 301 12.03 2.96 -15.64
CA ALA A 301 10.84 3.29 -14.84
C ALA A 301 11.18 4.43 -13.87
N VAL A 302 10.27 5.40 -13.73
CA VAL A 302 10.46 6.54 -12.82
C VAL A 302 9.47 6.50 -11.67
N VAL A 303 9.97 6.73 -10.44
CA VAL A 303 9.17 6.74 -9.22
C VAL A 303 9.49 8.01 -8.42
N PRO A 304 9.04 9.19 -8.91
CA PRO A 304 9.43 10.49 -8.41
C PRO A 304 8.60 10.98 -7.21
N LEU A 305 8.24 10.07 -6.30
CA LEU A 305 7.31 10.36 -5.21
C LEU A 305 7.91 11.33 -4.19
N GLN A 306 7.15 12.36 -3.83
CA GLN A 306 7.53 13.37 -2.83
C GLN A 306 6.90 13.11 -1.45
N ALA A 307 5.99 12.16 -1.36
CA ALA A 307 5.30 11.80 -0.15
C ALA A 307 4.89 10.32 -0.16
N GLY A 308 4.66 9.77 1.02
CA GLY A 308 4.04 8.47 1.20
C GLY A 308 4.84 7.51 2.08
N GLY A 309 4.18 6.44 2.54
CA GLY A 309 4.73 5.34 3.36
C GLY A 309 4.70 3.99 2.64
N GLY A 310 5.26 2.97 3.24
CA GLY A 310 5.23 1.58 2.77
C GLY A 310 6.10 1.27 1.56
N THR A 311 6.17 -0.01 1.20
CA THR A 311 6.94 -0.52 0.06
C THR A 311 6.19 -0.24 -1.25
N ARG A 312 6.87 0.32 -2.24
CA ARG A 312 6.27 0.67 -3.54
C ARG A 312 6.26 -0.51 -4.50
N LEU A 313 5.08 -1.08 -4.75
CA LEU A 313 4.91 -2.20 -5.69
C LEU A 313 5.50 -1.89 -7.07
N LYS A 314 5.31 -0.67 -7.58
CA LYS A 314 5.80 -0.26 -8.91
C LYS A 314 7.32 -0.38 -9.08
N ILE A 315 8.11 -0.28 -8.01
CA ILE A 315 9.56 -0.53 -8.06
C ILE A 315 9.82 -2.02 -8.21
N LEU A 316 9.11 -2.84 -7.42
CA LEU A 316 9.24 -4.31 -7.49
C LEU A 316 8.75 -4.83 -8.84
N GLU A 317 7.64 -4.29 -9.35
CA GLU A 317 7.09 -4.61 -10.67
C GLU A 317 8.08 -4.28 -11.80
N SER A 318 8.70 -3.10 -11.74
CA SER A 318 9.68 -2.66 -12.74
C SER A 318 10.94 -3.54 -12.70
N LEU A 319 11.54 -3.70 -11.52
CA LEU A 319 12.73 -4.53 -11.35
C LEU A 319 12.46 -5.99 -11.67
N GLY A 320 11.28 -6.52 -11.26
CA GLY A 320 10.82 -7.87 -11.59
C GLY A 320 10.74 -8.12 -13.10
N ARG A 321 10.56 -7.07 -13.90
CA ARG A 321 10.58 -7.11 -15.38
C ARG A 321 11.94 -6.75 -16.00
N GLY A 322 12.96 -6.58 -15.16
CA GLY A 322 14.30 -6.22 -15.61
C GLY A 322 14.39 -4.77 -16.12
N VAL A 323 13.48 -3.89 -15.68
CA VAL A 323 13.52 -2.45 -16.01
C VAL A 323 14.19 -1.71 -14.85
N PRO A 324 15.31 -0.99 -15.09
CA PRO A 324 15.96 -0.17 -14.05
C PRO A 324 15.05 0.97 -13.62
N VAL A 325 15.18 1.37 -12.36
CA VAL A 325 14.31 2.36 -11.73
C VAL A 325 15.12 3.56 -11.25
N VAL A 326 14.67 4.77 -11.59
CA VAL A 326 15.09 6.01 -10.92
C VAL A 326 13.97 6.43 -9.97
N SER A 327 14.32 6.61 -8.71
CA SER A 327 13.36 6.94 -7.66
C SER A 327 13.90 8.01 -6.72
N THR A 328 13.01 8.76 -6.06
CA THR A 328 13.39 9.51 -4.87
C THR A 328 13.63 8.55 -3.70
N SER A 329 14.30 9.01 -2.65
CA SER A 329 14.48 8.25 -1.40
C SER A 329 13.12 7.91 -0.76
N ILE A 330 12.14 8.81 -0.85
CA ILE A 330 10.75 8.58 -0.41
C ILE A 330 10.07 7.53 -1.28
N GLY A 331 10.26 7.61 -2.60
CA GLY A 331 9.74 6.61 -3.54
C GLY A 331 10.30 5.21 -3.30
N ALA A 332 11.57 5.10 -2.96
CA ALA A 332 12.28 3.84 -2.69
C ALA A 332 12.24 3.38 -1.22
N TYR A 333 11.43 4.05 -0.38
CA TYR A 333 11.32 3.71 1.04
C TYR A 333 10.94 2.24 1.25
N GLY A 334 11.61 1.59 2.19
CA GLY A 334 11.36 0.19 2.54
C GLY A 334 11.94 -0.85 1.55
N ILE A 335 12.58 -0.42 0.45
CA ILE A 335 13.21 -1.30 -0.52
C ILE A 335 14.74 -1.22 -0.39
N ARG A 336 15.36 -2.28 0.12
CA ARG A 336 16.81 -2.36 0.38
C ARG A 336 17.57 -2.94 -0.83
N LEU A 337 17.34 -2.38 -1.99
CA LEU A 337 18.10 -2.61 -3.21
C LEU A 337 18.86 -1.34 -3.57
N GLY A 338 19.95 -1.45 -4.33
CA GLY A 338 20.82 -0.34 -4.71
C GLY A 338 21.07 -0.24 -6.21
N GLU A 339 21.97 0.64 -6.61
CA GLU A 339 22.33 0.88 -8.01
C GLU A 339 22.84 -0.39 -8.71
N SER A 340 23.62 -1.22 -7.99
CA SER A 340 24.09 -2.52 -8.50
C SER A 340 22.96 -3.51 -8.79
N GLN A 341 21.75 -3.21 -8.32
CA GLN A 341 20.52 -3.97 -8.52
C GLN A 341 19.47 -3.14 -9.29
N GLY A 342 19.88 -2.12 -10.03
CA GLY A 342 19.04 -1.33 -10.92
C GLY A 342 18.11 -0.33 -10.23
N LEU A 343 18.28 -0.03 -8.94
CA LEU A 343 17.53 1.00 -8.23
C LEU A 343 18.42 2.20 -7.89
N ILE A 344 18.25 3.29 -8.62
CA ILE A 344 19.00 4.54 -8.46
C ILE A 344 18.13 5.53 -7.66
N ARG A 345 18.69 6.06 -6.55
CA ARG A 345 18.00 7.05 -5.70
C ARG A 345 18.53 8.45 -5.98
N GLN A 346 17.62 9.38 -6.32
CA GLN A 346 17.94 10.78 -6.54
C GLN A 346 16.81 11.67 -6.05
N ASP A 347 17.11 12.57 -5.12
CA ASP A 347 16.09 13.46 -4.54
C ASP A 347 16.08 14.85 -5.20
N SER A 348 17.16 15.27 -5.84
CA SER A 348 17.24 16.53 -6.57
C SER A 348 16.78 16.37 -8.01
N ALA A 349 16.15 17.40 -8.57
CA ALA A 349 15.72 17.41 -9.97
C ALA A 349 16.90 17.19 -10.93
N ARG A 350 18.06 17.79 -10.65
CA ARG A 350 19.28 17.61 -11.43
C ARG A 350 19.76 16.16 -11.39
N GLY A 351 19.96 15.59 -10.20
CA GLY A 351 20.42 14.20 -10.06
C GLY A 351 19.45 13.20 -10.68
N PHE A 352 18.13 13.45 -10.55
CA PHE A 352 17.10 12.62 -11.18
C PHE A 352 17.18 12.71 -12.73
N THR A 353 17.37 13.93 -13.26
CA THR A 353 17.59 14.15 -14.71
C THR A 353 18.84 13.40 -15.19
N ASP A 354 19.97 13.58 -14.51
CA ASP A 354 21.25 12.96 -14.87
C ASP A 354 21.14 11.43 -14.88
N ALA A 355 20.48 10.84 -13.87
CA ALA A 355 20.22 9.41 -13.81
C ALA A 355 19.35 8.90 -14.96
N CYS A 356 18.25 9.62 -15.29
CA CYS A 356 17.41 9.27 -16.44
C CYS A 356 18.18 9.35 -17.75
N VAL A 357 18.91 10.43 -17.98
CA VAL A 357 19.71 10.64 -19.22
C VAL A 357 20.76 9.56 -19.39
N ASN A 358 21.47 9.23 -18.30
CA ASN A 358 22.50 8.17 -18.31
C ASN A 358 21.89 6.81 -18.70
N LEU A 359 20.72 6.47 -18.16
CA LEU A 359 20.04 5.20 -18.49
C LEU A 359 19.47 5.20 -19.91
N LEU A 360 19.03 6.34 -20.43
CA LEU A 360 18.56 6.49 -21.82
C LEU A 360 19.71 6.48 -22.83
N GLY A 361 20.89 6.99 -22.45
CA GLY A 361 22.08 7.04 -23.29
C GLY A 361 22.87 5.74 -23.30
N ASN A 362 23.00 5.12 -22.14
CA ASN A 362 23.72 3.86 -21.93
C ASN A 362 22.73 2.68 -21.98
N SER A 363 22.12 2.41 -23.13
CA SER A 363 21.40 1.14 -23.37
C SER A 363 22.33 -0.08 -23.32
N GLY A 364 23.57 0.10 -22.79
CA GLY A 364 24.60 -0.90 -22.69
C GLY A 364 24.48 -1.83 -21.47
N ASP A 365 25.24 -2.91 -21.56
CA ASP A 365 25.29 -4.07 -20.67
C ASP A 365 25.26 -3.80 -19.14
N ALA A 366 25.75 -2.65 -18.67
CA ALA A 366 25.85 -2.39 -17.22
C ALA A 366 24.49 -2.12 -16.56
N ALA A 367 23.66 -1.25 -17.16
CA ALA A 367 22.32 -0.96 -16.64
C ALA A 367 21.41 -2.21 -16.75
N GLN A 368 21.55 -2.95 -17.86
CA GLN A 368 20.83 -4.20 -18.05
C GLN A 368 21.26 -5.27 -17.03
N ARG A 369 22.56 -5.43 -16.78
CA ARG A 369 23.06 -6.37 -15.76
C ARG A 369 22.59 -5.98 -14.36
N ALA A 370 22.58 -4.69 -14.02
CA ALA A 370 22.06 -4.22 -12.75
C ALA A 370 20.57 -4.51 -12.60
N ALA A 371 19.76 -4.27 -13.64
CA ALA A 371 18.33 -4.56 -13.62
C ALA A 371 18.04 -6.08 -13.52
N LEU A 372 18.84 -6.93 -14.15
CA LEU A 372 18.73 -8.39 -14.01
C LEU A 372 19.04 -8.85 -12.58
N LYS A 373 20.09 -8.31 -11.94
CA LYS A 373 20.37 -8.56 -10.52
C LYS A 373 19.21 -8.09 -9.61
N GLY A 374 18.57 -6.96 -9.97
CA GLY A 374 17.37 -6.49 -9.29
C GLY A 374 16.21 -7.47 -9.43
N ARG A 375 16.01 -8.00 -10.64
CA ARG A 375 15.01 -9.05 -10.90
C ARG A 375 15.26 -10.31 -10.05
N GLU A 376 16.51 -10.79 -9.98
CA GLU A 376 16.88 -11.93 -9.13
C GLU A 376 16.55 -11.67 -7.66
N ALA A 377 16.89 -10.48 -7.14
CA ALA A 377 16.57 -10.08 -5.78
C ALA A 377 15.05 -9.95 -5.52
N VAL A 378 14.28 -9.51 -6.50
CA VAL A 378 12.80 -9.47 -6.41
C VAL A 378 12.22 -10.88 -6.40
N ILE A 379 12.72 -11.78 -7.25
CA ILE A 379 12.29 -13.19 -7.27
C ILE A 379 12.55 -13.84 -5.90
N GLU A 380 13.73 -13.64 -5.34
CA GLU A 380 14.12 -14.25 -4.06
C GLU A 380 13.29 -13.75 -2.88
N LYS A 381 13.02 -12.42 -2.82
CA LYS A 381 12.55 -11.78 -1.56
C LYS A 381 11.13 -11.21 -1.64
N PHE A 382 10.64 -10.90 -2.83
CA PHE A 382 9.44 -10.09 -3.02
C PHE A 382 8.40 -10.75 -3.94
N GLN A 383 8.49 -12.03 -4.27
CA GLN A 383 7.40 -12.72 -4.93
C GLN A 383 6.23 -12.93 -3.97
N TRP A 384 5.00 -12.77 -4.47
CA TRP A 384 3.81 -13.05 -3.66
C TRP A 384 3.80 -14.45 -3.09
N GLN A 385 4.35 -15.42 -3.79
CA GLN A 385 4.48 -16.79 -3.28
C GLN A 385 5.31 -16.85 -1.99
N THR A 386 6.43 -16.13 -1.91
CA THR A 386 7.27 -16.00 -0.71
C THR A 386 6.51 -15.32 0.42
N VAL A 387 5.79 -14.24 0.11
CA VAL A 387 4.96 -13.51 1.09
C VAL A 387 3.86 -14.42 1.66
N ARG A 388 3.13 -15.15 0.82
CA ARG A 388 2.08 -16.12 1.24
C ARG A 388 2.64 -17.19 2.17
N LYS A 389 3.83 -17.72 1.87
CA LYS A 389 4.52 -18.70 2.73
C LYS A 389 4.84 -18.11 4.10
N THR A 390 5.39 -16.90 4.14
CA THR A 390 5.70 -16.19 5.40
C THR A 390 4.43 -15.96 6.24
N VAL A 391 3.32 -15.58 5.62
CA VAL A 391 2.02 -15.41 6.30
C VAL A 391 1.54 -16.74 6.91
N ALA A 392 1.61 -17.83 6.16
CA ALA A 392 1.24 -19.17 6.63
C ALA A 392 2.12 -19.63 7.82
N GLU A 393 3.41 -19.35 7.78
CA GLU A 393 4.36 -19.64 8.87
C GLU A 393 4.02 -18.83 10.14
N ILE A 394 3.75 -17.52 10.00
CA ILE A 394 3.30 -16.67 11.11
C ILE A 394 2.03 -17.25 11.73
N ALA A 395 1.02 -17.55 10.92
CA ALA A 395 -0.25 -18.08 11.38
C ALA A 395 -0.06 -19.41 12.14
N SER A 396 0.74 -20.32 11.60
CA SER A 396 1.04 -21.63 12.20
C SER A 396 1.77 -21.50 13.56
N THR A 397 2.72 -20.56 13.66
CA THR A 397 3.46 -20.29 14.90
C THR A 397 2.55 -19.75 16.01
N MET A 398 1.57 -18.93 15.65
CA MET A 398 0.60 -18.37 16.60
C MET A 398 -0.31 -19.44 17.18
N ARG A 399 -0.64 -20.50 16.44
CA ARG A 399 -1.40 -21.67 16.91
C ARG A 399 -0.70 -22.36 18.06
N SER A 400 0.58 -22.69 17.92
CA SER A 400 1.35 -23.47 18.91
C SER A 400 1.50 -22.74 20.25
N SER A 401 1.47 -21.42 20.27
CA SER A 401 1.51 -20.61 21.49
C SER A 401 0.18 -20.60 22.25
N CYS A 402 -0.95 -20.78 21.57
CA CYS A 402 -2.28 -20.86 22.20
C CYS A 402 -2.47 -22.23 22.89
N GLU A 403 -2.07 -23.33 22.24
CA GLU A 403 -2.15 -24.68 22.79
C GLU A 403 -1.29 -24.86 24.06
N LYS A 404 -0.11 -24.23 24.10
CA LYS A 404 0.77 -24.24 25.29
C LYS A 404 0.23 -23.40 26.48
N ARG A 405 -0.62 -22.41 26.26
CA ARG A 405 -1.28 -21.64 27.30
C ARG A 405 -2.49 -22.39 27.88
N GLY A 406 -3.26 -23.10 27.05
CA GLY A 406 -4.39 -23.91 27.46
C GLY A 406 -4.02 -25.18 28.26
N SER A 407 -2.78 -25.68 28.10
CA SER A 407 -2.28 -26.85 28.86
C SER A 407 -1.67 -26.49 30.24
N ARG A 408 -1.66 -25.21 30.63
CA ARG A 408 -1.14 -24.71 31.90
C ARG A 408 -2.24 -24.14 32.82
N LEU A 409 -3.50 -24.23 32.43
CA LEU A 409 -4.70 -23.97 33.23
C LEU A 409 -5.44 -25.27 33.49
#